data_9327145aa403428ef9d7a5210e57bccd
#
_entry.id   9327145aa403428ef9d7a5210e57bccd
#
_cell.length_a   1.000
_cell.length_b   1.000
_cell.length_c   1.000
_cell.angle_alpha   90.00
_cell.angle_beta   90.00
_cell.angle_gamma   90.00
#
_symmetry.space_group_name_H-M   'P 1'
#
loop_
_entity.id
_entity.type
_entity.pdbx_description
1 polymer ?
#
loop_
_entity_poly.entity_id
_entity_poly.type
_entity_poly.pdbx_seq_one_letter_code
_entity_poly.pdbx_strand_id
1 'polypeptide(L)'
;MSFVDVKGVRTFYHEYGNAKDEDVIFIHGLGSSSIVWRDIPDALSRHFHTIAVDLVGFGLSEKPKESDYYTIEGFSKFIIDFLETIGSIKEETSKISLIGHSLGGYIAAQVATQLKEKVKRLVLVDSSGLLESPTPLLNDYYAAAMEVNPIMRYEKIKRVLEDMYASPSRLLPIAVDLFNYIIEKQGARHAFELTFKNSTTTQIKLEGFKAIQDVQCLVLWGEKDNLIPIRYYDMFRQKLPKAKYEVIPDAGHAPFIEKTALFYEKLSTFLSQNNNKK
;
A
#
# COMPACT_ATOMS: atom_id res chain seq x y z
N MET A 1 17.24 2.81 6.89
CA MET A 1 16.49 4.09 6.75
C MET A 1 17.29 5.01 5.86
N SER A 2 16.74 5.38 4.74
CA SER A 2 17.49 6.14 3.72
C SER A 2 16.61 7.19 3.06
N PHE A 3 17.26 8.20 2.49
CA PHE A 3 16.63 9.13 1.57
C PHE A 3 17.29 9.02 0.20
N VAL A 4 16.50 9.16 -0.84
CA VAL A 4 16.97 9.26 -2.22
C VAL A 4 16.24 10.39 -2.94
N ASP A 5 16.87 11.01 -3.91
CA ASP A 5 16.23 11.98 -4.81
C ASP A 5 15.61 11.21 -5.99
N VAL A 6 14.29 11.29 -6.12
CA VAL A 6 13.53 10.69 -7.23
C VAL A 6 13.06 11.82 -8.14
N LYS A 7 13.87 12.16 -9.14
CA LYS A 7 13.59 13.24 -10.10
C LYS A 7 13.20 14.56 -9.43
N GLY A 8 13.93 14.97 -8.40
CA GLY A 8 13.71 16.20 -7.66
C GLY A 8 12.79 16.07 -6.45
N VAL A 9 12.26 14.87 -6.15
CA VAL A 9 11.44 14.59 -4.96
C VAL A 9 12.27 13.83 -3.94
N ARG A 10 12.56 14.43 -2.80
CA ARG A 10 13.25 13.77 -1.69
C ARG A 10 12.35 12.69 -1.09
N THR A 11 12.74 11.43 -1.28
CA THR A 11 11.94 10.24 -0.97
C THR A 11 12.56 9.44 0.16
N PHE A 12 11.77 9.11 1.17
CA PHE A 12 12.17 8.28 2.30
C PHE A 12 11.79 6.81 2.06
N TYR A 13 12.65 5.88 2.49
CA TYR A 13 12.37 4.46 2.49
C TYR A 13 13.14 3.70 3.57
N HIS A 14 12.60 2.57 3.96
CA HIS A 14 13.28 1.55 4.75
C HIS A 14 13.79 0.46 3.81
N GLU A 15 14.96 -0.08 4.12
CA GLU A 15 15.62 -1.12 3.34
C GLU A 15 16.24 -2.14 4.27
N TYR A 16 16.07 -3.43 3.98
CA TYR A 16 16.60 -4.55 4.76
C TYR A 16 17.02 -5.67 3.82
N GLY A 17 17.99 -6.48 4.26
CA GLY A 17 18.48 -7.65 3.51
C GLY A 17 19.64 -7.32 2.58
N ASN A 18 19.88 -8.22 1.63
CA ASN A 18 21.00 -8.13 0.72
C ASN A 18 20.50 -7.68 -0.66
N ALA A 19 21.05 -6.61 -1.21
CA ALA A 19 20.71 -6.07 -2.53
C ALA A 19 20.98 -7.02 -3.72
N LYS A 20 21.54 -8.21 -3.48
CA LYS A 20 21.69 -9.28 -4.49
C LYS A 20 20.50 -10.23 -4.55
N ASP A 21 19.62 -10.18 -3.53
CA ASP A 21 18.43 -10.99 -3.47
C ASP A 21 17.28 -10.36 -4.27
N GLU A 22 16.18 -11.06 -4.43
CA GLU A 22 14.98 -10.55 -5.10
C GLU A 22 14.38 -9.38 -4.33
N ASP A 23 14.10 -8.28 -5.04
CA ASP A 23 13.49 -7.09 -4.46
C ASP A 23 12.01 -7.32 -4.16
N VAL A 24 11.61 -7.04 -2.92
CA VAL A 24 10.22 -7.03 -2.44
C VAL A 24 9.86 -5.64 -1.98
N ILE A 25 8.96 -4.99 -2.70
CA ILE A 25 8.61 -3.58 -2.54
C ILE A 25 7.28 -3.45 -1.80
N PHE A 26 7.26 -2.71 -0.70
CA PHE A 26 6.07 -2.47 0.12
C PHE A 26 5.55 -1.05 -0.10
N ILE A 27 4.27 -0.93 -0.48
CA ILE A 27 3.59 0.32 -0.79
C ILE A 27 2.40 0.49 0.18
N HIS A 28 2.45 1.53 1.01
CA HIS A 28 1.46 1.80 2.04
C HIS A 28 0.17 2.45 1.49
N GLY A 29 -0.87 2.55 2.33
CA GLY A 29 -2.16 3.15 2.03
C GLY A 29 -2.25 4.66 2.24
N LEU A 30 -3.43 5.23 1.97
CA LEU A 30 -3.75 6.64 2.15
C LEU A 30 -3.49 7.11 3.59
N GLY A 31 -2.84 8.25 3.76
CA GLY A 31 -2.57 8.85 5.08
C GLY A 31 -1.57 8.08 5.95
N SER A 32 -0.88 7.10 5.38
CA SER A 32 0.04 6.20 6.08
C SER A 32 1.51 6.49 5.72
N SER A 33 2.40 5.57 6.03
CA SER A 33 3.82 5.60 5.68
C SER A 33 4.42 4.19 5.74
N SER A 34 5.67 4.03 5.31
CA SER A 34 6.40 2.75 5.30
C SER A 34 6.48 2.06 6.66
N ILE A 35 6.42 2.85 7.75
CA ILE A 35 6.50 2.33 9.13
C ILE A 35 5.36 1.38 9.50
N VAL A 36 4.21 1.44 8.80
CA VAL A 36 3.07 0.56 9.12
C VAL A 36 3.35 -0.91 8.87
N TRP A 37 4.28 -1.21 7.98
CA TRP A 37 4.70 -2.58 7.69
C TRP A 37 5.52 -3.21 8.83
N ARG A 38 6.09 -2.36 9.71
CA ARG A 38 6.81 -2.76 10.93
C ARG A 38 7.89 -3.81 10.65
N ASP A 39 7.78 -4.95 11.35
CA ASP A 39 8.77 -6.01 11.36
C ASP A 39 8.66 -6.96 10.15
N ILE A 40 7.62 -6.82 9.31
CA ILE A 40 7.41 -7.72 8.15
C ILE A 40 8.55 -7.64 7.14
N PRO A 41 9.00 -6.45 6.67
CA PRO A 41 10.15 -6.36 5.77
C PRO A 41 11.43 -6.91 6.41
N ASP A 42 11.71 -6.61 7.67
CA ASP A 42 12.88 -7.12 8.38
C ASP A 42 12.85 -8.65 8.51
N ALA A 43 11.71 -9.23 8.88
CA ALA A 43 11.55 -10.68 8.96
C ALA A 43 11.75 -11.40 7.61
N LEU A 44 11.31 -10.79 6.51
CA LEU A 44 11.50 -11.31 5.15
C LEU A 44 12.92 -11.11 4.63
N SER A 45 13.69 -10.19 5.20
CA SER A 45 15.03 -9.82 4.73
C SER A 45 16.07 -10.94 4.81
N ARG A 46 15.76 -12.03 5.46
CA ARG A 46 16.58 -13.25 5.48
C ARG A 46 16.65 -13.96 4.12
N HIS A 47 15.68 -13.68 3.23
CA HIS A 47 15.52 -14.38 1.95
C HIS A 47 15.27 -13.42 0.78
N PHE A 48 15.01 -12.16 1.06
CA PHE A 48 14.66 -11.14 0.09
C PHE A 48 15.35 -9.83 0.43
N HIS A 49 15.58 -9.02 -0.59
CA HIS A 49 15.89 -7.61 -0.38
C HIS A 49 14.57 -6.84 -0.28
N THR A 50 14.25 -6.31 0.89
CA THR A 50 12.95 -5.71 1.17
C THR A 50 13.03 -4.20 1.29
N ILE A 51 12.13 -3.49 0.61
CA ILE A 51 12.12 -2.04 0.50
C ILE A 51 10.71 -1.54 0.77
N ALA A 52 10.53 -0.73 1.82
CA ALA A 52 9.27 -0.08 2.15
C ALA A 52 9.40 1.42 1.92
N VAL A 53 8.67 1.95 0.93
CA VAL A 53 8.77 3.35 0.51
C VAL A 53 7.67 4.21 1.13
N ASP A 54 8.00 5.45 1.52
CA ASP A 54 7.00 6.48 1.77
C ASP A 54 6.60 7.11 0.43
N LEU A 55 5.34 6.99 0.07
CA LEU A 55 4.80 7.62 -1.15
C LEU A 55 5.04 9.14 -1.14
N VAL A 56 5.22 9.72 -2.31
CA VAL A 56 5.23 11.18 -2.46
C VAL A 56 3.98 11.78 -1.82
N GLY A 57 4.14 12.83 -1.03
CA GLY A 57 3.05 13.43 -0.27
C GLY A 57 2.81 12.83 1.12
N PHE A 58 3.43 11.70 1.47
CA PHE A 58 3.18 10.98 2.71
C PHE A 58 4.47 10.72 3.51
N GLY A 59 4.27 10.30 4.76
CA GLY A 59 5.37 9.95 5.66
C GLY A 59 6.43 11.04 5.76
N LEU A 60 7.68 10.66 5.61
CA LEU A 60 8.85 11.54 5.59
C LEU A 60 9.27 11.96 4.17
N SER A 61 8.62 11.44 3.14
CA SER A 61 8.81 11.89 1.76
C SER A 61 8.31 13.30 1.55
N GLU A 62 8.87 13.98 0.56
CA GLU A 62 8.49 15.34 0.18
C GLU A 62 7.03 15.42 -0.28
N LYS A 63 6.45 16.61 -0.12
CA LYS A 63 5.04 16.90 -0.40
C LYS A 63 4.93 18.03 -1.42
N PRO A 64 5.19 17.73 -2.72
CA PRO A 64 5.08 18.71 -3.79
C PRO A 64 3.71 19.36 -3.87
N LYS A 65 3.63 20.57 -4.43
CA LYS A 65 2.36 21.28 -4.62
C LYS A 65 1.62 20.83 -5.88
N GLU A 66 2.34 20.23 -6.82
CA GLU A 66 1.84 19.81 -8.12
C GLU A 66 0.85 18.65 -7.96
N SER A 67 -0.38 18.87 -8.46
CA SER A 67 -1.49 17.94 -8.30
C SER A 67 -1.29 16.60 -9.00
N ASP A 68 -0.46 16.58 -10.04
CA ASP A 68 -0.23 15.40 -10.89
C ASP A 68 0.41 14.24 -10.12
N TYR A 69 1.19 14.55 -9.08
CA TYR A 69 1.75 13.52 -8.19
C TYR A 69 0.69 12.70 -7.44
N TYR A 70 -0.50 13.28 -7.21
CA TYR A 70 -1.54 12.70 -6.35
C TYR A 70 -2.67 12.01 -7.14
N THR A 71 -2.42 11.70 -8.40
CA THR A 71 -3.25 10.80 -9.20
C THR A 71 -2.70 9.36 -9.14
N ILE A 72 -3.50 8.36 -9.51
CA ILE A 72 -3.02 6.97 -9.58
C ILE A 72 -1.88 6.82 -10.60
N GLU A 73 -2.00 7.50 -11.73
CA GLU A 73 -0.96 7.57 -12.76
C GLU A 73 0.32 8.25 -12.21
N GLY A 74 0.17 9.34 -11.47
CA GLY A 74 1.28 10.06 -10.83
C GLY A 74 2.01 9.19 -9.82
N PHE A 75 1.28 8.52 -8.92
CA PHE A 75 1.87 7.59 -7.96
C PHE A 75 2.56 6.41 -8.64
N SER A 76 1.94 5.82 -9.66
CA SER A 76 2.55 4.68 -10.36
C SER A 76 3.83 5.09 -11.07
N LYS A 77 3.83 6.25 -11.71
CA LYS A 77 5.03 6.83 -12.33
C LYS A 77 6.12 7.10 -11.28
N PHE A 78 5.75 7.71 -10.15
CA PHE A 78 6.68 7.97 -9.04
C PHE A 78 7.32 6.68 -8.51
N ILE A 79 6.55 5.60 -8.32
CA ILE A 79 7.09 4.31 -7.89
C ILE A 79 8.04 3.71 -8.94
N ILE A 80 7.72 3.81 -10.23
CA ILE A 80 8.62 3.35 -11.29
C ILE A 80 9.91 4.16 -11.30
N ASP A 81 9.85 5.48 -11.24
CA ASP A 81 10.99 6.37 -11.16
C ASP A 81 11.86 6.08 -9.89
N PHE A 82 11.22 5.76 -8.76
CA PHE A 82 11.90 5.33 -7.54
C PHE A 82 12.65 4.01 -7.76
N LEU A 83 12.01 2.99 -8.33
CA LEU A 83 12.60 1.68 -8.59
C LEU A 83 13.79 1.77 -9.59
N GLU A 84 13.69 2.65 -10.58
CA GLU A 84 14.80 2.97 -11.48
C GLU A 84 15.98 3.62 -10.74
N THR A 85 15.65 4.59 -9.87
CA THR A 85 16.65 5.36 -9.11
C THR A 85 17.45 4.49 -8.15
N ILE A 86 16.79 3.58 -7.43
CA ILE A 86 17.46 2.65 -6.51
C ILE A 86 18.06 1.41 -7.22
N GLY A 87 17.79 1.23 -8.50
CA GLY A 87 18.37 0.17 -9.32
C GLY A 87 17.61 -1.16 -9.36
N SER A 88 16.44 -1.25 -8.72
CA SER A 88 15.63 -2.49 -8.66
C SER A 88 15.18 -3.02 -10.03
N ILE A 89 15.04 -2.16 -11.02
CA ILE A 89 14.56 -2.52 -12.38
C ILE A 89 15.52 -2.10 -13.50
N LYS A 90 16.79 -1.87 -13.17
CA LYS A 90 17.81 -1.42 -14.12
C LYS A 90 18.09 -2.42 -15.23
N GLU A 91 18.21 -3.69 -14.88
CA GLU A 91 18.53 -4.75 -15.84
C GLU A 91 17.25 -5.28 -16.50
N GLU A 92 17.37 -5.75 -17.73
CA GLU A 92 16.25 -6.36 -18.45
C GLU A 92 15.73 -7.60 -17.73
N THR A 93 16.60 -8.34 -17.10
CA THR A 93 16.30 -9.56 -16.32
C THR A 93 15.81 -9.31 -14.91
N SER A 94 15.83 -8.06 -14.42
CA SER A 94 15.38 -7.71 -13.08
C SER A 94 13.91 -8.12 -12.85
N LYS A 95 13.65 -8.81 -11.77
CA LYS A 95 12.31 -9.24 -11.36
C LYS A 95 12.05 -8.76 -9.93
N ILE A 96 10.93 -8.09 -9.73
CA ILE A 96 10.51 -7.57 -8.43
C ILE A 96 9.19 -8.18 -7.98
N SER A 97 8.95 -8.19 -6.68
CA SER A 97 7.65 -8.47 -6.09
C SER A 97 7.07 -7.19 -5.49
N LEU A 98 5.79 -6.89 -5.77
CA LEU A 98 5.09 -5.71 -5.28
C LEU A 98 4.05 -6.13 -4.23
N ILE A 99 4.05 -5.46 -3.10
CA ILE A 99 3.08 -5.65 -2.01
C ILE A 99 2.44 -4.30 -1.72
N GLY A 100 1.16 -4.17 -1.99
CA GLY A 100 0.43 -2.93 -1.79
C GLY A 100 -0.75 -3.09 -0.85
N HIS A 101 -0.90 -2.17 0.10
CA HIS A 101 -2.02 -2.09 1.02
C HIS A 101 -2.96 -0.95 0.65
N SER A 102 -4.28 -1.23 0.62
CA SER A 102 -5.30 -0.21 0.40
C SER A 102 -5.02 0.60 -0.90
N LEU A 103 -4.83 1.91 -0.84
CA LEU A 103 -4.36 2.74 -1.96
C LEU A 103 -3.08 2.18 -2.59
N GLY A 104 -2.13 1.71 -1.77
CA GLY A 104 -0.89 1.10 -2.25
C GLY A 104 -1.11 -0.15 -3.09
N GLY A 105 -2.19 -0.89 -2.83
CA GLY A 105 -2.62 -2.03 -3.65
C GLY A 105 -3.07 -1.60 -5.05
N TYR A 106 -3.85 -0.53 -5.13
CA TYR A 106 -4.23 0.06 -6.43
C TYR A 106 -2.99 0.55 -7.20
N ILE A 107 -2.09 1.28 -6.52
CA ILE A 107 -0.83 1.75 -7.12
C ILE A 107 0.02 0.55 -7.59
N ALA A 108 0.19 -0.47 -6.75
CA ALA A 108 0.95 -1.68 -7.10
C ALA A 108 0.40 -2.39 -8.35
N ALA A 109 -0.95 -2.51 -8.43
CA ALA A 109 -1.61 -3.06 -9.61
C ALA A 109 -1.33 -2.21 -10.86
N GLN A 110 -1.38 -0.87 -10.75
CA GLN A 110 -1.10 0.04 -11.85
C GLN A 110 0.38 0.00 -12.28
N VAL A 111 1.32 -0.09 -11.34
CA VAL A 111 2.74 -0.31 -11.62
C VAL A 111 2.94 -1.64 -12.34
N ALA A 112 2.29 -2.71 -11.89
CA ALA A 112 2.37 -4.02 -12.52
C ALA A 112 1.87 -4.02 -13.96
N THR A 113 0.82 -3.23 -14.29
CA THR A 113 0.34 -3.10 -15.68
C THR A 113 1.37 -2.46 -16.60
N GLN A 114 2.22 -1.57 -16.08
CA GLN A 114 3.24 -0.86 -16.85
C GLN A 114 4.54 -1.66 -16.95
N LEU A 115 5.01 -2.25 -15.85
CA LEU A 115 6.26 -3.01 -15.80
C LEU A 115 6.11 -4.46 -16.30
N LYS A 116 4.87 -4.98 -16.36
CA LYS A 116 4.56 -6.31 -16.94
C LYS A 116 5.51 -7.39 -16.43
N GLU A 117 6.35 -7.90 -17.31
CA GLU A 117 7.23 -9.03 -17.06
C GLU A 117 8.33 -8.80 -16.03
N LYS A 118 8.59 -7.53 -15.67
CA LYS A 118 9.46 -7.20 -14.54
C LYS A 118 8.80 -7.46 -13.19
N VAL A 119 7.47 -7.60 -13.13
CA VAL A 119 6.77 -7.95 -11.90
C VAL A 119 6.57 -9.46 -11.82
N LYS A 120 7.30 -10.11 -10.93
CA LYS A 120 7.21 -11.55 -10.68
C LYS A 120 5.98 -11.90 -9.87
N ARG A 121 5.71 -11.10 -8.80
CA ARG A 121 4.57 -11.31 -7.90
C ARG A 121 3.90 -9.99 -7.55
N LEU A 122 2.59 -10.05 -7.41
CA LEU A 122 1.76 -8.94 -6.96
C LEU A 122 0.93 -9.40 -5.76
N VAL A 123 1.03 -8.69 -4.63
CA VAL A 123 0.23 -8.94 -3.44
C VAL A 123 -0.65 -7.73 -3.17
N LEU A 124 -1.95 -7.93 -3.18
CA LEU A 124 -2.97 -6.92 -2.91
C LEU A 124 -3.55 -7.16 -1.51
N VAL A 125 -3.32 -6.23 -0.59
CA VAL A 125 -3.76 -6.34 0.80
C VAL A 125 -4.86 -5.32 1.04
N ASP A 126 -6.08 -5.77 1.33
CA ASP A 126 -7.26 -4.90 1.56
C ASP A 126 -7.33 -3.75 0.52
N SER A 127 -7.15 -4.12 -0.74
CA SER A 127 -6.80 -3.19 -1.83
C SER A 127 -7.97 -2.32 -2.26
N SER A 128 -7.73 -1.03 -2.45
CA SER A 128 -8.62 -0.20 -3.25
C SER A 128 -8.46 -0.49 -4.77
N GLY A 129 -9.10 0.30 -5.61
CA GLY A 129 -9.04 0.14 -7.08
C GLY A 129 -10.29 -0.45 -7.70
N LEU A 130 -11.33 -0.75 -6.89
CA LEU A 130 -12.65 -1.15 -7.35
C LEU A 130 -13.78 -0.34 -6.68
N LEU A 131 -13.44 0.69 -5.90
CA LEU A 131 -14.42 1.57 -5.28
C LEU A 131 -15.16 2.38 -6.37
N GLU A 132 -16.48 2.34 -6.35
CA GLU A 132 -17.33 3.19 -7.20
C GLU A 132 -17.50 4.59 -6.59
N SER A 133 -17.44 4.65 -5.26
CA SER A 133 -17.46 5.86 -4.45
C SER A 133 -16.81 5.57 -3.09
N PRO A 134 -16.40 6.61 -2.34
CA PRO A 134 -15.90 6.42 -0.99
C PRO A 134 -16.92 5.72 -0.11
N THR A 135 -16.48 4.76 0.70
CA THR A 135 -17.33 4.14 1.73
C THR A 135 -17.65 5.17 2.84
N PRO A 136 -18.68 4.95 3.67
CA PRO A 136 -18.97 5.86 4.79
C PRO A 136 -17.75 6.09 5.69
N LEU A 137 -17.07 5.02 6.13
CA LEU A 137 -15.89 5.14 6.98
C LEU A 137 -14.71 5.84 6.28
N LEU A 138 -14.57 5.69 4.96
CA LEU A 138 -13.56 6.41 4.19
C LEU A 138 -13.88 7.91 4.09
N ASN A 139 -15.16 8.30 4.02
CA ASN A 139 -15.58 9.70 4.14
C ASN A 139 -15.32 10.26 5.54
N ASP A 140 -15.58 9.47 6.59
CA ASP A 140 -15.28 9.87 7.97
C ASP A 140 -13.77 10.06 8.16
N TYR A 141 -12.95 9.19 7.55
CA TYR A 141 -11.50 9.33 7.55
C TYR A 141 -11.05 10.64 6.88
N TYR A 142 -11.62 10.95 5.71
CA TYR A 142 -11.35 12.22 5.04
C TYR A 142 -11.76 13.43 5.90
N ALA A 143 -12.97 13.42 6.45
CA ALA A 143 -13.46 14.49 7.29
C ALA A 143 -12.61 14.67 8.57
N ALA A 144 -12.15 13.57 9.15
CA ALA A 144 -11.24 13.59 10.30
C ALA A 144 -9.86 14.18 9.93
N ALA A 145 -9.29 13.78 8.79
CA ALA A 145 -8.00 14.29 8.31
C ALA A 145 -8.04 15.80 7.99
N MET A 146 -9.17 16.29 7.48
CA MET A 146 -9.36 17.71 7.14
C MET A 146 -9.75 18.59 8.34
N GLU A 147 -10.06 18.01 9.50
CA GLU A 147 -10.37 18.77 10.72
C GLU A 147 -9.19 19.69 11.11
N VAL A 148 -9.48 20.99 11.25
CA VAL A 148 -8.44 21.99 11.54
C VAL A 148 -8.11 22.09 13.03
N ASN A 149 -9.09 21.81 13.91
CA ASN A 149 -8.85 21.80 15.34
C ASN A 149 -8.08 20.52 15.74
N PRO A 150 -6.88 20.61 16.30
CA PRO A 150 -6.02 19.45 16.54
C PRO A 150 -6.62 18.47 17.57
N ILE A 151 -7.35 18.96 18.56
CA ILE A 151 -8.00 18.11 19.59
C ILE A 151 -9.15 17.34 18.94
N MET A 152 -10.01 18.03 18.19
CA MET A 152 -11.14 17.39 17.51
C MET A 152 -10.66 16.40 16.44
N ARG A 153 -9.59 16.75 15.72
CA ARG A 153 -8.97 15.84 14.74
C ARG A 153 -8.46 14.57 15.41
N TYR A 154 -7.76 14.71 16.54
CA TYR A 154 -7.25 13.58 17.30
C TYR A 154 -8.37 12.59 17.66
N GLU A 155 -9.46 13.10 18.23
CA GLU A 155 -10.61 12.29 18.61
C GLU A 155 -11.32 11.64 17.40
N LYS A 156 -11.47 12.38 16.29
CA LYS A 156 -12.05 11.85 15.06
C LYS A 156 -11.19 10.76 14.45
N ILE A 157 -9.88 10.98 14.33
CA ILE A 157 -8.93 9.99 13.80
C ILE A 157 -8.91 8.74 14.69
N LYS A 158 -8.93 8.91 16.02
CA LYS A 158 -9.00 7.80 16.94
C LYS A 158 -10.21 6.91 16.67
N ARG A 159 -11.42 7.49 16.55
CA ARG A 159 -12.66 6.76 16.24
C ARG A 159 -12.58 6.04 14.90
N VAL A 160 -12.11 6.73 13.86
CA VAL A 160 -11.95 6.12 12.53
C VAL A 160 -11.02 4.92 12.58
N LEU A 161 -9.87 5.03 13.27
CA LEU A 161 -8.94 3.92 13.39
C LEU A 161 -9.50 2.78 14.27
N GLU A 162 -10.30 3.10 15.30
CA GLU A 162 -11.05 2.09 16.08
C GLU A 162 -12.01 1.29 15.19
N ASP A 163 -12.72 1.97 14.28
CA ASP A 163 -13.67 1.33 13.36
C ASP A 163 -12.99 0.59 12.20
N MET A 164 -11.75 0.98 11.84
CA MET A 164 -10.95 0.29 10.84
C MET A 164 -10.43 -1.07 11.31
N TYR A 165 -10.13 -1.22 12.62
CA TYR A 165 -9.58 -2.45 13.19
C TYR A 165 -10.70 -3.34 13.73
N ALA A 166 -10.56 -4.64 13.56
CA ALA A 166 -11.50 -5.63 14.13
C ALA A 166 -11.41 -5.67 15.65
N SER A 167 -10.25 -5.35 16.21
CA SER A 167 -10.03 -5.20 17.65
C SER A 167 -9.07 -4.05 17.88
N PRO A 168 -9.46 -3.02 18.65
CA PRO A 168 -8.57 -1.91 18.98
C PRO A 168 -7.26 -2.43 19.57
N SER A 169 -6.18 -2.21 18.88
CA SER A 169 -4.87 -2.72 19.29
C SER A 169 -4.20 -1.77 20.28
N ARG A 170 -3.23 -2.27 21.06
CA ARG A 170 -2.35 -1.44 21.91
C ARG A 170 -1.55 -0.41 21.09
N LEU A 171 -1.50 -0.58 19.77
CA LEU A 171 -0.81 0.30 18.83
C LEU A 171 -1.67 1.48 18.38
N LEU A 172 -2.98 1.45 18.68
CA LEU A 172 -3.90 2.50 18.26
C LEU A 172 -3.45 3.90 18.69
N PRO A 173 -3.02 4.15 19.95
CA PRO A 173 -2.52 5.47 20.34
C PRO A 173 -1.35 5.93 19.50
N ILE A 174 -0.37 5.07 19.25
CA ILE A 174 0.82 5.38 18.43
C ILE A 174 0.41 5.69 16.99
N ALA A 175 -0.56 4.96 16.44
CA ALA A 175 -1.06 5.21 15.09
C ALA A 175 -1.78 6.57 14.99
N VAL A 176 -2.57 6.93 16.00
CA VAL A 176 -3.25 8.24 16.10
C VAL A 176 -2.23 9.37 16.21
N ASP A 177 -1.24 9.22 17.08
CA ASP A 177 -0.17 10.22 17.28
C ASP A 177 0.63 10.42 16.00
N LEU A 178 1.03 9.34 15.35
CA LEU A 178 1.80 9.37 14.10
C LEU A 178 0.99 10.03 12.98
N PHE A 179 -0.28 9.67 12.82
CA PHE A 179 -1.14 10.33 11.83
C PHE A 179 -1.22 11.83 12.07
N ASN A 180 -1.52 12.26 13.31
CA ASN A 180 -1.63 13.68 13.65
C ASN A 180 -0.31 14.42 13.45
N TYR A 181 0.81 13.81 13.78
CA TYR A 181 2.12 14.39 13.54
C TYR A 181 2.40 14.60 12.05
N ILE A 182 2.06 13.61 11.20
CA ILE A 182 2.34 13.67 9.76
C ILE A 182 1.40 14.63 9.04
N ILE A 183 0.09 14.62 9.36
CA ILE A 183 -0.90 15.45 8.66
C ILE A 183 -0.70 16.96 8.90
N GLU A 184 0.03 17.34 9.95
CA GLU A 184 0.39 18.73 10.24
C GLU A 184 1.65 19.23 9.51
N LYS A 185 2.38 18.32 8.85
CA LYS A 185 3.52 18.75 8.02
C LYS A 185 3.03 19.58 6.85
N GLN A 186 3.84 20.55 6.45
CA GLN A 186 3.53 21.42 5.32
C GLN A 186 3.24 20.57 4.06
N GLY A 187 2.12 20.84 3.39
CA GLY A 187 1.67 20.12 2.21
C GLY A 187 0.92 18.80 2.47
N ALA A 188 0.97 18.24 3.69
CA ALA A 188 0.39 16.92 3.96
C ALA A 188 -1.13 16.86 3.79
N ARG A 189 -1.87 17.89 4.23
CA ARG A 189 -3.33 17.97 4.04
C ARG A 189 -3.70 18.09 2.56
N HIS A 190 -2.95 18.89 1.82
CA HIS A 190 -3.13 19.04 0.37
C HIS A 190 -2.92 17.70 -0.36
N ALA A 191 -1.80 17.00 -0.04
CA ALA A 191 -1.52 15.68 -0.58
C ALA A 191 -2.63 14.67 -0.26
N PHE A 192 -3.07 14.64 1.01
CA PHE A 192 -4.14 13.74 1.44
C PHE A 192 -5.46 14.02 0.71
N GLU A 193 -5.87 15.29 0.63
CA GLU A 193 -7.11 15.72 -0.04
C GLU A 193 -7.12 15.34 -1.51
N LEU A 194 -6.07 15.68 -2.26
CA LEU A 194 -5.97 15.37 -3.68
C LEU A 194 -5.93 13.85 -3.92
N THR A 195 -5.16 13.13 -3.10
CA THR A 195 -5.08 11.67 -3.20
C THR A 195 -6.44 11.03 -2.93
N PHE A 196 -7.14 11.45 -1.87
CA PHE A 196 -8.49 10.97 -1.57
C PHE A 196 -9.42 11.16 -2.76
N LYS A 197 -9.52 12.38 -3.28
CA LYS A 197 -10.39 12.71 -4.43
C LYS A 197 -10.08 11.86 -5.66
N ASN A 198 -8.79 11.72 -5.99
CA ASN A 198 -8.37 11.04 -7.20
C ASN A 198 -8.43 9.50 -7.10
N SER A 199 -8.21 8.92 -5.91
CA SER A 199 -8.16 7.47 -5.73
C SER A 199 -9.52 6.82 -5.45
N THR A 200 -10.49 7.58 -4.95
CA THR A 200 -11.81 7.06 -4.58
C THR A 200 -12.87 7.22 -5.66
N THR A 201 -12.53 7.94 -6.73
CA THR A 201 -13.41 8.17 -7.89
C THR A 201 -12.90 7.49 -9.17
N THR A 202 -11.81 6.73 -9.07
CA THR A 202 -11.21 6.00 -10.18
C THR A 202 -11.10 4.52 -9.86
N GLN A 203 -11.05 3.68 -10.89
CA GLN A 203 -10.95 2.23 -10.76
C GLN A 203 -9.89 1.66 -11.71
N ILE A 204 -9.39 0.47 -11.38
CA ILE A 204 -8.57 -0.33 -12.29
C ILE A 204 -9.43 -0.68 -13.50
N LYS A 205 -8.98 -0.26 -14.68
CA LYS A 205 -9.67 -0.53 -15.94
C LYS A 205 -9.56 -2.01 -16.31
N LEU A 206 -10.48 -2.48 -17.16
CA LEU A 206 -10.48 -3.88 -17.62
C LEU A 206 -9.15 -4.29 -18.28
N GLU A 207 -8.56 -3.38 -19.05
CA GLU A 207 -7.26 -3.58 -19.70
C GLU A 207 -6.14 -3.76 -18.66
N GLY A 208 -6.20 -3.06 -17.52
CA GLY A 208 -5.27 -3.24 -16.42
C GLY A 208 -5.35 -4.64 -15.82
N PHE A 209 -6.56 -5.15 -15.56
CA PHE A 209 -6.75 -6.54 -15.10
C PHE A 209 -6.23 -7.56 -16.10
N LYS A 210 -6.48 -7.36 -17.40
CA LYS A 210 -5.94 -8.23 -18.46
C LYS A 210 -4.41 -8.20 -18.49
N ALA A 211 -3.79 -7.03 -18.28
CA ALA A 211 -2.33 -6.90 -18.30
C ALA A 211 -1.63 -7.66 -17.15
N ILE A 212 -2.28 -7.81 -16.00
CA ILE A 212 -1.73 -8.49 -14.82
C ILE A 212 -2.27 -9.91 -14.59
N GLN A 213 -3.14 -10.43 -15.47
CA GLN A 213 -3.79 -11.74 -15.29
C GLN A 213 -2.81 -12.92 -15.22
N ASP A 214 -1.62 -12.79 -15.80
CA ASP A 214 -0.58 -13.81 -15.84
C ASP A 214 0.55 -13.55 -14.82
N VAL A 215 0.51 -12.43 -14.09
CA VAL A 215 1.36 -12.16 -12.93
C VAL A 215 0.91 -13.08 -11.79
N GLN A 216 1.85 -13.68 -11.07
CA GLN A 216 1.49 -14.39 -9.83
C GLN A 216 0.89 -13.41 -8.84
N CYS A 217 -0.40 -13.54 -8.58
CA CYS A 217 -1.13 -12.61 -7.71
C CYS A 217 -1.66 -13.32 -6.47
N LEU A 218 -1.54 -12.66 -5.31
CA LEU A 218 -2.17 -13.00 -4.06
C LEU A 218 -3.04 -11.83 -3.60
N VAL A 219 -4.30 -12.09 -3.28
CA VAL A 219 -5.22 -11.13 -2.67
C VAL A 219 -5.45 -11.56 -1.22
N LEU A 220 -4.99 -10.75 -0.28
CA LEU A 220 -5.17 -10.91 1.15
C LEU A 220 -6.20 -9.90 1.66
N TRP A 221 -7.10 -10.33 2.55
CA TRP A 221 -8.15 -9.46 3.06
C TRP A 221 -8.49 -9.74 4.51
N GLY A 222 -8.65 -8.67 5.30
CA GLY A 222 -9.21 -8.78 6.64
C GLY A 222 -10.71 -9.10 6.59
N GLU A 223 -11.14 -10.15 7.30
CA GLU A 223 -12.54 -10.59 7.34
C GLU A 223 -13.50 -9.47 7.76
N LYS A 224 -13.05 -8.61 8.69
CA LYS A 224 -13.83 -7.53 9.30
C LYS A 224 -13.42 -6.14 8.82
N ASP A 225 -12.88 -6.04 7.60
CA ASP A 225 -12.54 -4.73 7.03
C ASP A 225 -13.81 -3.89 6.79
N ASN A 226 -13.97 -2.83 7.59
CA ASN A 226 -15.06 -1.87 7.48
C ASN A 226 -14.71 -0.68 6.57
N LEU A 227 -13.42 -0.45 6.30
CA LEU A 227 -13.00 0.64 5.42
C LEU A 227 -13.20 0.27 3.95
N ILE A 228 -12.71 -0.91 3.55
CA ILE A 228 -12.94 -1.50 2.22
C ILE A 228 -13.57 -2.88 2.44
N PRO A 229 -14.90 -2.96 2.54
CA PRO A 229 -15.61 -4.19 2.91
C PRO A 229 -15.28 -5.39 2.04
N ILE A 230 -15.34 -6.58 2.64
CA ILE A 230 -14.97 -7.87 2.02
C ILE A 230 -15.67 -8.17 0.69
N ARG A 231 -16.80 -7.51 0.38
CA ARG A 231 -17.43 -7.62 -0.95
C ARG A 231 -16.49 -7.22 -2.10
N TYR A 232 -15.51 -6.33 -1.84
CA TYR A 232 -14.51 -5.95 -2.84
C TYR A 232 -13.49 -7.06 -3.11
N TYR A 233 -13.18 -7.89 -2.10
CA TYR A 233 -12.41 -9.12 -2.29
C TYR A 233 -13.09 -10.07 -3.29
N ASP A 234 -14.41 -10.23 -3.19
CA ASP A 234 -15.17 -11.04 -4.14
C ASP A 234 -15.20 -10.42 -5.54
N MET A 235 -15.23 -9.10 -5.64
CA MET A 235 -15.09 -8.39 -6.92
C MET A 235 -13.70 -8.60 -7.54
N PHE A 236 -12.62 -8.56 -6.76
CA PHE A 236 -11.28 -8.91 -7.24
C PHE A 236 -11.22 -10.35 -7.74
N ARG A 237 -11.88 -11.30 -7.05
CA ARG A 237 -11.94 -12.72 -7.47
C ARG A 237 -12.56 -12.88 -8.86
N GLN A 238 -13.56 -12.09 -9.19
CA GLN A 238 -14.16 -12.08 -10.54
C GLN A 238 -13.23 -11.49 -11.61
N LYS A 239 -12.40 -10.48 -11.23
CA LYS A 239 -11.51 -9.79 -12.17
C LYS A 239 -10.16 -10.48 -12.35
N LEU A 240 -9.66 -11.18 -11.33
CA LEU A 240 -8.39 -11.91 -11.31
C LEU A 240 -8.58 -13.39 -10.94
N PRO A 241 -9.30 -14.18 -11.75
CA PRO A 241 -9.68 -15.55 -11.39
C PRO A 241 -8.49 -16.50 -11.20
N LYS A 242 -7.30 -16.17 -11.71
CA LYS A 242 -6.08 -16.95 -11.53
C LYS A 242 -5.30 -16.61 -10.26
N ALA A 243 -5.65 -15.52 -9.55
CA ALA A 243 -4.99 -15.14 -8.32
C ALA A 243 -5.28 -16.11 -7.18
N LYS A 244 -4.39 -16.16 -6.19
CA LYS A 244 -4.67 -16.80 -4.90
C LYS A 244 -5.46 -15.86 -4.02
N TYR A 245 -6.34 -16.40 -3.20
CA TYR A 245 -7.25 -15.63 -2.36
C TYR A 245 -7.20 -16.16 -0.94
N GLU A 246 -6.86 -15.29 0.02
CA GLU A 246 -6.74 -15.61 1.43
C GLU A 246 -7.45 -14.57 2.28
N VAL A 247 -8.28 -15.00 3.21
CA VAL A 247 -8.92 -14.15 4.22
C VAL A 247 -8.18 -14.32 5.54
N ILE A 248 -7.92 -13.22 6.23
CA ILE A 248 -7.35 -13.21 7.57
C ILE A 248 -8.51 -13.08 8.57
N PRO A 249 -8.85 -14.15 9.30
CA PRO A 249 -9.97 -14.13 10.23
C PRO A 249 -9.72 -13.15 11.38
N ASP A 250 -10.80 -12.52 11.85
CA ASP A 250 -10.75 -11.55 12.94
C ASP A 250 -9.76 -10.40 12.74
N ALA A 251 -9.52 -9.97 11.50
CA ALA A 251 -8.75 -8.79 11.16
C ALA A 251 -9.61 -7.77 10.44
N GLY A 252 -9.38 -6.49 10.69
CA GLY A 252 -9.93 -5.36 9.96
C GLY A 252 -9.03 -4.94 8.79
N HIS A 253 -8.96 -3.63 8.52
CA HIS A 253 -8.27 -3.04 7.37
C HIS A 253 -6.72 -3.15 7.40
N ALA A 254 -6.13 -3.59 8.50
CA ALA A 254 -4.67 -3.73 8.61
C ALA A 254 -4.26 -5.12 9.14
N PRO A 255 -4.52 -6.21 8.40
CA PRO A 255 -4.26 -7.57 8.88
C PRO A 255 -2.79 -7.84 9.22
N PHE A 256 -1.86 -7.15 8.58
CA PHE A 256 -0.43 -7.19 8.88
C PHE A 256 -0.06 -6.57 10.24
N ILE A 257 -0.93 -5.73 10.81
CA ILE A 257 -0.81 -5.18 12.17
C ILE A 257 -1.56 -6.06 13.16
N GLU A 258 -2.81 -6.42 12.83
CA GLU A 258 -3.74 -7.09 13.77
C GLU A 258 -3.43 -8.58 13.95
N LYS A 259 -2.97 -9.24 12.90
CA LYS A 259 -2.67 -10.68 12.85
C LYS A 259 -1.30 -10.93 12.21
N THR A 260 -0.29 -10.20 12.67
CA THR A 260 1.06 -10.15 12.08
C THR A 260 1.64 -11.52 11.74
N ALA A 261 1.56 -12.49 12.68
CA ALA A 261 2.13 -13.83 12.49
C ALA A 261 1.43 -14.59 11.35
N LEU A 262 0.10 -14.59 11.32
CA LEU A 262 -0.68 -15.26 10.27
C LEU A 262 -0.49 -14.57 8.91
N PHE A 263 -0.47 -13.24 8.90
CA PHE A 263 -0.19 -12.48 7.68
C PHE A 263 1.20 -12.81 7.14
N TYR A 264 2.23 -12.81 7.99
CA TYR A 264 3.59 -13.16 7.61
C TYR A 264 3.69 -14.58 7.04
N GLU A 265 3.05 -15.56 7.68
CA GLU A 265 3.01 -16.96 7.22
C GLU A 265 2.46 -17.06 5.79
N LYS A 266 1.29 -16.44 5.53
CA LYS A 266 0.66 -16.47 4.21
C LYS A 266 1.50 -15.74 3.16
N LEU A 267 2.04 -14.57 3.51
CA LEU A 267 2.88 -13.78 2.63
C LEU A 267 4.19 -14.51 2.29
N SER A 268 4.93 -14.98 3.31
CA SER A 268 6.21 -15.66 3.12
C SER A 268 6.04 -16.97 2.34
N THR A 269 5.00 -17.73 2.61
CA THR A 269 4.64 -18.95 1.85
C THR A 269 4.42 -18.61 0.38
N PHE A 270 3.70 -17.54 0.07
CA PHE A 270 3.46 -17.14 -1.31
C PHE A 270 4.74 -16.67 -2.01
N LEU A 271 5.55 -15.84 -1.35
CA LEU A 271 6.80 -15.32 -1.89
C LEU A 271 7.85 -16.42 -2.13
N SER A 272 7.87 -17.48 -1.31
CA SER A 272 8.83 -18.58 -1.43
C SER A 272 8.47 -19.60 -2.50
N GLN A 273 7.29 -19.52 -3.13
CA GLN A 273 6.90 -20.45 -4.18
C GLN A 273 7.73 -20.21 -5.44
N ASN A 274 8.61 -21.17 -5.76
CA ASN A 274 9.33 -21.18 -7.03
C ASN A 274 8.35 -21.43 -8.18
N ASN A 275 8.55 -20.74 -9.31
CA ASN A 275 7.86 -21.03 -10.57
C ASN A 275 8.36 -22.39 -11.09
N ASN A 276 7.87 -23.51 -10.56
CA ASN A 276 7.90 -24.77 -11.26
C ASN A 276 6.87 -24.69 -12.40
N LYS A 277 7.13 -23.91 -13.44
CA LYS A 277 6.52 -24.16 -14.73
C LYS A 277 7.22 -25.43 -15.28
N LYS A 278 6.52 -26.59 -15.15
CA LYS A 278 6.77 -27.72 -16.03
C LYS A 278 6.36 -27.37 -17.45
#